data_4ee5cb3918729482a4c5708cc1ff91f5
#
_entry.id   4ee5cb3918729482a4c5708cc1ff91f5
#
_cell.length_a   1.000
_cell.length_b   1.000
_cell.length_c   1.000
_cell.angle_alpha   90.00
_cell.angle_beta   90.00
_cell.angle_gamma   90.00
#
_symmetry.space_group_name_H-M   'P 1'
#
loop_
_entity.id
_entity.type
_entity.pdbx_description
1 polymer ?
#
loop_
_entity_poly.entity_id
_entity_poly.type
_entity_poly.pdbx_seq_one_letter_code
_entity_poly.pdbx_strand_id
1 'polypeptide(L)'
;MKKFNVAIVGATGAVGEEMRLILEERKFPVKKLSLLASGRSAGRIYNFRGEKIEVQELKEDSFKHIDIALFSAGDEVSEHFAPLAVQQGTIVVDNCKYFRMHPEVPLVVPEVNPDDLKWHKGIIANPNCSTIQMVVALKPIYDEVGIERVVVATYQSVSGTGREAMEELKMQSESIAKGEEVKIKVYPYQIAYNLLPHIGSFEENGYTSEEMKMLNETRKIMGDDKIRVVATTVRVPVYRAHSEVVHIETKKKISVQRTQEILSAFPGIKVIDNPEKLEYPLPLFAEGKDEVFVGRIREDISTENGLVMWVVSDNLRKGAALNAVQIAEQIIERELYI
;
A
#
# COMPACT_ATOMS: atom_id res chain seq x y z
N MET A 1 24.16 -3.56 16.50
CA MET A 1 23.30 -2.75 15.61
C MET A 1 22.65 -1.67 16.46
N LYS A 2 22.62 -0.41 16.00
CA LYS A 2 21.92 0.70 16.68
C LYS A 2 20.43 0.38 16.78
N LYS A 3 19.80 0.68 17.93
CA LYS A 3 18.38 0.48 18.16
C LYS A 3 17.67 1.82 18.23
N PHE A 4 16.41 1.88 17.81
CA PHE A 4 15.63 3.09 17.62
C PHE A 4 14.37 3.11 18.49
N ASN A 5 14.01 4.28 18.96
CA ASN A 5 12.70 4.52 19.55
C ASN A 5 11.70 4.72 18.40
N VAL A 6 10.72 3.86 18.29
CA VAL A 6 9.75 3.85 17.18
C VAL A 6 8.35 4.19 17.72
N ALA A 7 7.62 5.02 17.00
CA ALA A 7 6.21 5.26 17.27
C ALA A 7 5.34 4.74 16.12
N ILE A 8 4.16 4.23 16.43
CA ILE A 8 3.09 3.95 15.46
C ILE A 8 1.92 4.88 15.80
N VAL A 9 1.60 5.80 14.89
CA VAL A 9 0.47 6.71 14.99
C VAL A 9 -0.72 6.13 14.23
N GLY A 10 -1.86 5.96 14.93
CA GLY A 10 -2.97 5.15 14.42
C GLY A 10 -2.82 3.66 14.74
N ALA A 11 -2.15 3.33 15.83
CA ALA A 11 -1.73 1.99 16.22
C ALA A 11 -2.88 0.97 16.37
N THR A 12 -4.13 1.42 16.54
CA THR A 12 -5.31 0.56 16.72
C THR A 12 -6.09 0.31 15.43
N GLY A 13 -5.67 0.94 14.33
CA GLY A 13 -6.22 0.68 12.98
C GLY A 13 -5.63 -0.59 12.36
N ALA A 14 -6.26 -1.10 11.29
CA ALA A 14 -5.82 -2.32 10.62
C ALA A 14 -4.34 -2.24 10.14
N VAL A 15 -3.95 -1.11 9.55
CA VAL A 15 -2.57 -0.89 9.09
C VAL A 15 -1.60 -0.72 10.26
N GLY A 16 -1.99 0.01 11.32
CA GLY A 16 -1.15 0.20 12.51
C GLY A 16 -0.87 -1.11 13.26
N GLU A 17 -1.86 -1.99 13.35
CA GLU A 17 -1.68 -3.35 13.90
C GLU A 17 -0.72 -4.18 13.03
N GLU A 18 -0.87 -4.12 11.71
CA GLU A 18 0.01 -4.81 10.77
C GLU A 18 1.45 -4.26 10.85
N MET A 19 1.64 -2.92 10.97
CA MET A 19 2.96 -2.32 11.20
C MET A 19 3.64 -2.92 12.44
N ARG A 20 2.91 -3.04 13.54
CA ARG A 20 3.44 -3.63 14.78
C ARG A 20 3.88 -5.09 14.58
N LEU A 21 3.07 -5.90 13.90
CA LEU A 21 3.39 -7.29 13.61
C LEU A 21 4.62 -7.41 12.70
N ILE A 22 4.69 -6.60 11.64
CA ILE A 22 5.80 -6.61 10.69
C ILE A 22 7.11 -6.16 11.35
N LEU A 23 7.10 -5.13 12.22
CA LEU A 23 8.28 -4.74 13.00
C LEU A 23 8.82 -5.89 13.86
N GLU A 24 7.93 -6.75 14.39
CA GLU A 24 8.31 -7.93 15.15
C GLU A 24 8.85 -9.05 14.25
N GLU A 25 8.12 -9.43 13.20
CA GLU A 25 8.49 -10.46 12.22
C GLU A 25 9.85 -10.19 11.57
N ARG A 26 10.08 -8.95 11.14
CA ARG A 26 11.31 -8.51 10.49
C ARG A 26 12.45 -8.21 11.47
N LYS A 27 12.21 -8.38 12.78
CA LYS A 27 13.21 -8.09 13.83
C LYS A 27 13.77 -6.66 13.72
N PHE A 28 12.93 -5.70 13.28
CA PHE A 28 13.33 -4.30 13.16
C PHE A 28 14.03 -3.84 14.45
N PRO A 29 15.11 -3.05 14.41
CA PRO A 29 15.94 -2.74 15.58
C PRO A 29 15.26 -1.74 16.53
N VAL A 30 14.11 -2.11 17.09
CA VAL A 30 13.35 -1.31 18.06
C VAL A 30 14.04 -1.35 19.42
N LYS A 31 14.30 -0.17 20.01
CA LYS A 31 14.71 0.02 21.40
C LYS A 31 13.48 0.15 22.31
N LYS A 32 12.54 1.01 21.92
CA LYS A 32 11.26 1.22 22.58
C LYS A 32 10.19 1.43 21.52
N LEU A 33 9.03 0.79 21.68
CA LEU A 33 7.86 1.01 20.84
C LEU A 33 6.83 1.87 21.61
N SER A 34 6.34 2.92 20.97
CA SER A 34 5.23 3.75 21.45
C SER A 34 4.03 3.55 20.52
N LEU A 35 2.88 3.19 21.07
CA LEU A 35 1.63 3.04 20.35
C LEU A 35 0.76 4.26 20.61
N LEU A 36 0.48 5.06 19.58
CA LEU A 36 -0.23 6.32 19.67
C LEU A 36 -1.55 6.25 18.91
N ALA A 37 -2.63 6.71 19.53
CA ALA A 37 -3.96 6.76 18.93
C ALA A 37 -4.80 7.89 19.52
N SER A 38 -6.07 8.02 19.11
CA SER A 38 -7.02 8.95 19.71
C SER A 38 -7.32 8.58 21.17
N GLY A 39 -7.75 9.53 21.99
CA GLY A 39 -8.13 9.32 23.39
C GLY A 39 -9.16 8.19 23.59
N ARG A 40 -10.04 7.93 22.59
CA ARG A 40 -10.99 6.81 22.62
C ARG A 40 -10.33 5.42 22.62
N SER A 41 -9.11 5.33 22.14
CA SER A 41 -8.35 4.09 22.02
C SER A 41 -7.23 3.96 23.04
N ALA A 42 -6.94 5.02 23.79
CA ALA A 42 -5.96 5.00 24.87
C ALA A 42 -6.32 3.97 25.93
N GLY A 43 -5.32 3.37 26.58
CA GLY A 43 -5.48 2.30 27.56
C GLY A 43 -5.62 0.89 26.98
N ARG A 44 -5.80 0.72 25.67
CA ARG A 44 -5.74 -0.61 25.06
C ARG A 44 -4.34 -1.19 25.14
N ILE A 45 -4.24 -2.51 25.33
CA ILE A 45 -2.97 -3.19 25.50
C ILE A 45 -2.71 -4.11 24.32
N TYR A 46 -1.52 -4.02 23.73
CA TYR A 46 -1.04 -4.89 22.68
C TYR A 46 0.27 -5.57 23.08
N ASN A 47 0.50 -6.77 22.59
CA ASN A 47 1.77 -7.47 22.78
C ASN A 47 2.77 -7.11 21.69
N PHE A 48 4.01 -6.87 22.07
CA PHE A 48 5.14 -6.72 21.14
C PHE A 48 6.37 -7.39 21.76
N ARG A 49 6.91 -8.40 21.09
CA ARG A 49 8.07 -9.20 21.57
C ARG A 49 7.92 -9.73 23.00
N GLY A 50 6.70 -10.15 23.35
CA GLY A 50 6.39 -10.68 24.67
C GLY A 50 6.10 -9.61 25.74
N GLU A 51 6.27 -8.33 25.44
CA GLU A 51 5.97 -7.22 26.35
C GLU A 51 4.57 -6.66 26.06
N LYS A 52 3.87 -6.26 27.11
CA LYS A 52 2.59 -5.56 27.03
C LYS A 52 2.84 -4.06 26.86
N ILE A 53 2.35 -3.49 25.77
CA ILE A 53 2.46 -2.05 25.48
C ILE A 53 1.08 -1.45 25.50
N GLU A 54 0.90 -0.42 26.31
CA GLU A 54 -0.33 0.35 26.41
C GLU A 54 -0.35 1.44 25.33
N VAL A 55 -1.49 1.57 24.66
CA VAL A 55 -1.76 2.66 23.71
C VAL A 55 -1.92 3.98 24.47
N GLN A 56 -1.14 4.95 24.07
CA GLN A 56 -1.18 6.30 24.61
C GLN A 56 -1.98 7.24 23.71
N GLU A 57 -2.58 8.26 24.29
CA GLU A 57 -3.21 9.32 23.51
C GLU A 57 -2.15 10.13 22.77
N LEU A 58 -2.39 10.36 21.46
CA LEU A 58 -1.54 11.21 20.63
C LEU A 58 -1.67 12.67 21.07
N LYS A 59 -0.54 13.30 21.39
CA LYS A 59 -0.40 14.70 21.82
C LYS A 59 0.78 15.35 21.09
N GLU A 60 0.84 16.68 21.10
CA GLU A 60 1.90 17.42 20.42
C GLU A 60 3.31 17.07 20.93
N ASP A 61 3.44 16.69 22.17
CA ASP A 61 4.71 16.31 22.79
C ASP A 61 5.01 14.80 22.75
N SER A 62 4.19 14.01 22.04
CA SER A 62 4.32 12.54 21.96
C SER A 62 5.58 12.08 21.24
N PHE A 63 6.24 12.96 20.48
CA PHE A 63 7.40 12.61 19.66
C PHE A 63 8.75 12.86 20.31
N LYS A 64 8.76 13.38 21.54
CA LYS A 64 10.01 13.56 22.30
C LYS A 64 10.74 12.23 22.44
N HIS A 65 11.99 12.22 21.97
CA HIS A 65 12.85 11.01 21.96
C HIS A 65 12.39 9.87 21.04
N ILE A 66 11.52 10.13 20.06
CA ILE A 66 11.19 9.19 19.00
C ILE A 66 12.14 9.43 17.81
N ASP A 67 12.78 8.37 17.34
CA ASP A 67 13.68 8.44 16.18
C ASP A 67 12.88 8.30 14.87
N ILE A 68 11.92 7.38 14.81
CA ILE A 68 11.12 7.08 13.62
C ILE A 68 9.65 6.91 14.02
N ALA A 69 8.75 7.54 13.27
CA ALA A 69 7.30 7.41 13.47
C ALA A 69 6.63 6.93 12.18
N LEU A 70 5.83 5.86 12.30
CA LEU A 70 5.02 5.29 11.23
C LEU A 70 3.57 5.79 11.40
N PHE A 71 3.09 6.57 10.45
CA PHE A 71 1.76 7.21 10.51
C PHE A 71 0.72 6.44 9.69
N SER A 72 -0.43 6.20 10.29
CA SER A 72 -1.63 5.64 9.62
C SER A 72 -2.90 6.04 10.37
N ALA A 73 -3.12 7.34 10.58
CA ALA A 73 -4.20 7.87 11.41
C ALA A 73 -5.17 8.81 10.68
N GLY A 74 -5.02 8.96 9.35
CA GLY A 74 -5.82 9.84 8.51
C GLY A 74 -5.16 11.19 8.24
N ASP A 75 -5.66 11.87 7.21
CA ASP A 75 -5.02 13.05 6.62
C ASP A 75 -4.91 14.23 7.60
N GLU A 76 -5.96 14.52 8.34
CA GLU A 76 -5.98 15.63 9.31
C GLU A 76 -4.93 15.42 10.43
N VAL A 77 -4.78 14.18 10.88
CA VAL A 77 -3.76 13.83 11.89
C VAL A 77 -2.36 13.95 11.28
N SER A 78 -2.17 13.51 10.06
CA SER A 78 -0.90 13.63 9.35
C SER A 78 -0.51 15.09 9.12
N GLU A 79 -1.42 15.89 8.58
CA GLU A 79 -1.20 17.32 8.33
C GLU A 79 -0.71 18.05 9.58
N HIS A 80 -1.37 17.79 10.72
CA HIS A 80 -1.06 18.46 11.98
C HIS A 80 0.18 17.89 12.66
N PHE A 81 0.27 16.57 12.84
CA PHE A 81 1.28 15.97 13.71
C PHE A 81 2.59 15.60 13.02
N ALA A 82 2.61 15.35 11.69
CA ALA A 82 3.86 14.97 11.02
C ALA A 82 4.89 16.10 11.04
N PRO A 83 4.55 17.38 10.77
CA PRO A 83 5.49 18.50 10.92
C PRO A 83 5.97 18.70 12.37
N LEU A 84 5.09 18.50 13.35
CA LEU A 84 5.47 18.61 14.77
C LEU A 84 6.45 17.50 15.17
N ALA A 85 6.27 16.29 14.65
CA ALA A 85 7.21 15.19 14.87
C ALA A 85 8.60 15.51 14.30
N VAL A 86 8.65 16.03 13.08
CA VAL A 86 9.92 16.44 12.43
C VAL A 86 10.61 17.56 13.21
N GLN A 87 9.88 18.56 13.72
CA GLN A 87 10.45 19.61 14.56
C GLN A 87 11.06 19.06 15.87
N GLN A 88 10.63 17.90 16.33
CA GLN A 88 11.18 17.21 17.50
C GLN A 88 12.31 16.22 17.14
N GLY A 89 12.76 16.20 15.88
CA GLY A 89 13.86 15.35 15.39
C GLY A 89 13.43 13.93 15.01
N THR A 90 12.14 13.70 14.79
CA THR A 90 11.58 12.40 14.39
C THR A 90 11.48 12.32 12.86
N ILE A 91 11.94 11.22 12.27
CA ILE A 91 11.64 10.91 10.86
C ILE A 91 10.26 10.27 10.78
N VAL A 92 9.42 10.79 9.90
CA VAL A 92 8.05 10.34 9.69
C VAL A 92 7.93 9.58 8.38
N VAL A 93 7.43 8.34 8.43
CA VAL A 93 6.95 7.59 7.27
C VAL A 93 5.43 7.60 7.30
N ASP A 94 4.83 8.33 6.37
CA ASP A 94 3.40 8.63 6.39
C ASP A 94 2.62 7.82 5.34
N ASN A 95 1.71 6.99 5.82
CA ASN A 95 0.83 6.18 4.98
C ASN A 95 -0.45 6.92 4.51
N CYS A 96 -0.71 8.13 5.01
CA CYS A 96 -1.86 8.94 4.64
C CYS A 96 -1.61 9.65 3.29
N LYS A 97 -2.67 10.15 2.66
CA LYS A 97 -2.54 10.74 1.30
C LYS A 97 -2.02 12.17 1.30
N TYR A 98 -2.11 12.89 2.44
CA TYR A 98 -1.89 14.33 2.51
C TYR A 98 -0.56 14.77 1.88
N PHE A 99 0.55 14.12 2.24
CA PHE A 99 1.88 14.49 1.76
C PHE A 99 2.31 13.84 0.45
N ARG A 100 1.58 12.88 -0.10
CA ARG A 100 2.03 12.08 -1.25
C ARG A 100 2.41 12.91 -2.47
N MET A 101 1.61 13.93 -2.80
CA MET A 101 1.87 14.79 -3.95
C MET A 101 2.58 16.09 -3.59
N HIS A 102 2.98 16.27 -2.33
CA HIS A 102 3.76 17.44 -1.94
C HIS A 102 5.14 17.43 -2.62
N PRO A 103 5.59 18.52 -3.27
CA PRO A 103 6.83 18.53 -4.07
C PRO A 103 8.09 18.30 -3.24
N GLU A 104 8.08 18.66 -1.97
CA GLU A 104 9.24 18.52 -1.06
C GLU A 104 9.21 17.22 -0.24
N VAL A 105 8.26 16.32 -0.49
CA VAL A 105 8.13 15.04 0.21
C VAL A 105 8.31 13.89 -0.78
N PRO A 106 9.32 13.03 -0.62
CA PRO A 106 9.49 11.87 -1.46
C PRO A 106 8.35 10.87 -1.26
N LEU A 107 7.90 10.28 -2.36
CA LEU A 107 6.90 9.23 -2.41
C LEU A 107 7.60 7.94 -2.80
N VAL A 108 7.76 7.00 -1.86
CA VAL A 108 8.76 5.94 -2.01
C VAL A 108 8.18 4.52 -1.99
N VAL A 109 8.61 3.74 -2.97
CA VAL A 109 8.53 2.27 -2.98
C VAL A 109 9.96 1.75 -3.03
N PRO A 110 10.48 1.11 -1.97
CA PRO A 110 11.89 0.75 -1.84
C PRO A 110 12.48 -0.06 -3.00
N GLU A 111 11.68 -0.89 -3.65
CA GLU A 111 12.11 -1.66 -4.82
C GLU A 111 12.15 -0.84 -6.13
N VAL A 112 11.52 0.34 -6.15
CA VAL A 112 11.34 1.15 -7.38
C VAL A 112 12.22 2.38 -7.39
N ASN A 113 12.13 3.23 -6.36
CA ASN A 113 12.81 4.52 -6.28
C ASN A 113 13.46 4.79 -4.91
N PRO A 114 14.28 3.86 -4.37
CA PRO A 114 14.87 4.03 -3.03
C PRO A 114 15.80 5.23 -2.93
N ASP A 115 16.32 5.72 -4.04
CA ASP A 115 17.22 6.87 -4.07
C ASP A 115 16.52 8.21 -3.78
N ASP A 116 15.21 8.27 -3.92
CA ASP A 116 14.41 9.42 -3.54
C ASP A 116 14.41 9.68 -2.03
N LEU A 117 14.78 8.69 -1.23
CA LEU A 117 15.01 8.88 0.21
C LEU A 117 16.12 9.89 0.51
N LYS A 118 17.08 10.11 -0.40
CA LYS A 118 18.24 11.01 -0.17
C LYS A 118 17.86 12.47 -0.01
N TRP A 119 16.69 12.89 -0.50
CA TRP A 119 16.27 14.29 -0.46
C TRP A 119 15.11 14.57 0.50
N HIS A 120 14.72 13.60 1.37
CA HIS A 120 13.68 13.85 2.36
C HIS A 120 14.08 14.96 3.34
N LYS A 121 13.07 15.67 3.83
CA LYS A 121 13.21 16.72 4.85
C LYS A 121 12.52 16.31 6.17
N GLY A 122 12.59 15.02 6.49
CA GLY A 122 12.01 14.46 7.70
C GLY A 122 10.67 13.74 7.48
N ILE A 123 9.91 14.06 6.43
CA ILE A 123 8.68 13.35 6.06
C ILE A 123 8.94 12.57 4.77
N ILE A 124 8.54 11.30 4.76
CA ILE A 124 8.52 10.41 3.60
C ILE A 124 7.10 9.88 3.44
N ALA A 125 6.52 10.02 2.26
CA ALA A 125 5.19 9.51 1.97
C ALA A 125 5.24 8.05 1.49
N ASN A 126 4.33 7.24 2.03
CA ASN A 126 4.06 5.88 1.60
C ASN A 126 2.89 5.91 0.59
N PRO A 127 3.04 5.31 -0.60
CA PRO A 127 2.03 5.44 -1.66
C PRO A 127 0.71 4.72 -1.38
N ASN A 128 -0.23 4.89 -2.30
CA ASN A 128 -1.49 4.16 -2.34
C ASN A 128 -1.26 2.65 -2.54
N CYS A 129 -2.08 1.82 -1.91
CA CYS A 129 -1.91 0.38 -1.90
C CYS A 129 -1.94 -0.26 -3.30
N SER A 130 -2.86 0.16 -4.16
CA SER A 130 -2.93 -0.32 -5.54
C SER A 130 -1.75 0.21 -6.36
N THR A 131 -1.36 1.46 -6.17
CA THR A 131 -0.18 2.02 -6.84
C THR A 131 1.09 1.25 -6.49
N ILE A 132 1.33 0.90 -5.23
CA ILE A 132 2.54 0.19 -4.81
C ILE A 132 2.70 -1.13 -5.57
N GLN A 133 1.68 -2.00 -5.54
CA GLN A 133 1.79 -3.30 -6.19
C GLN A 133 1.95 -3.18 -7.71
N MET A 134 1.27 -2.21 -8.32
CA MET A 134 1.38 -1.95 -9.74
C MET A 134 2.80 -1.49 -10.13
N VAL A 135 3.36 -0.47 -9.47
CA VAL A 135 4.68 0.06 -9.85
C VAL A 135 5.82 -0.94 -9.58
N VAL A 136 5.69 -1.81 -8.57
CA VAL A 136 6.63 -2.92 -8.34
C VAL A 136 6.63 -3.87 -9.55
N ALA A 137 5.45 -4.23 -10.06
CA ALA A 137 5.35 -5.08 -11.25
C ALA A 137 5.81 -4.37 -12.54
N LEU A 138 5.61 -3.05 -12.64
CA LEU A 138 5.99 -2.26 -13.82
C LEU A 138 7.50 -1.99 -13.89
N LYS A 139 8.17 -1.81 -12.75
CA LYS A 139 9.56 -1.35 -12.69
C LYS A 139 10.54 -2.16 -13.54
N PRO A 140 10.65 -3.49 -13.40
CA PRO A 140 11.60 -4.27 -14.21
C PRO A 140 11.30 -4.20 -15.72
N ILE A 141 10.03 -4.08 -16.11
CA ILE A 141 9.66 -3.92 -17.53
C ILE A 141 10.02 -2.52 -18.03
N TYR A 142 9.78 -1.50 -17.21
CA TYR A 142 10.13 -0.13 -17.54
C TYR A 142 11.64 0.05 -17.75
N ASP A 143 12.44 -0.57 -16.88
CA ASP A 143 13.91 -0.50 -16.97
C ASP A 143 14.45 -1.21 -18.22
N GLU A 144 13.82 -2.30 -18.64
CA GLU A 144 14.25 -3.10 -19.81
C GLU A 144 13.88 -2.44 -21.13
N VAL A 145 12.63 -2.00 -21.28
CA VAL A 145 12.09 -1.57 -22.59
C VAL A 145 11.36 -0.23 -22.57
N GLY A 146 11.14 0.36 -21.40
CA GLY A 146 10.31 1.56 -21.22
C GLY A 146 8.81 1.27 -21.39
N ILE A 147 7.99 2.07 -20.72
CA ILE A 147 6.52 2.00 -20.79
C ILE A 147 5.99 3.34 -21.28
N GLU A 148 5.05 3.30 -22.23
CA GLU A 148 4.36 4.48 -22.75
C GLU A 148 2.99 4.68 -22.15
N ARG A 149 2.26 3.56 -21.92
CA ARG A 149 0.88 3.60 -21.44
C ARG A 149 0.58 2.44 -20.51
N VAL A 150 -0.25 2.72 -19.50
CA VAL A 150 -0.81 1.74 -18.56
C VAL A 150 -2.32 1.91 -18.54
N VAL A 151 -3.04 0.82 -18.73
CA VAL A 151 -4.48 0.72 -18.48
C VAL A 151 -4.68 -0.31 -17.39
N VAL A 152 -5.27 0.11 -16.28
CA VAL A 152 -5.46 -0.78 -15.12
C VAL A 152 -6.90 -0.80 -14.65
N ALA A 153 -7.42 -2.00 -14.42
CA ALA A 153 -8.65 -2.20 -13.67
C ALA A 153 -8.31 -2.92 -12.35
N THR A 154 -8.75 -2.34 -11.23
CA THR A 154 -8.48 -2.90 -9.90
C THR A 154 -9.69 -3.61 -9.34
N TYR A 155 -9.45 -4.65 -8.57
CA TYR A 155 -10.42 -5.40 -7.77
C TYR A 155 -9.96 -5.31 -6.30
N GLN A 156 -10.42 -4.25 -5.62
CA GLN A 156 -9.90 -3.89 -4.30
C GLN A 156 -10.74 -4.50 -3.19
N SER A 157 -10.08 -5.21 -2.29
CA SER A 157 -10.66 -5.81 -1.09
C SER A 157 -11.18 -4.77 -0.10
N VAL A 158 -12.16 -5.16 0.72
CA VAL A 158 -12.80 -4.27 1.71
C VAL A 158 -11.85 -3.81 2.82
N SER A 159 -10.77 -4.54 3.10
CA SER A 159 -9.75 -4.14 4.08
C SER A 159 -9.09 -2.80 3.77
N GLY A 160 -9.09 -2.38 2.49
CA GLY A 160 -8.62 -1.04 2.08
C GLY A 160 -9.46 0.11 2.64
N THR A 161 -10.71 -0.14 3.01
CA THR A 161 -11.57 0.83 3.72
C THR A 161 -11.43 0.73 5.24
N GLY A 162 -10.86 -0.37 5.75
CA GLY A 162 -10.60 -0.58 7.16
C GLY A 162 -11.45 -1.68 7.80
N ARG A 163 -11.32 -1.78 9.13
CA ARG A 163 -11.94 -2.87 9.91
C ARG A 163 -13.47 -2.89 9.81
N GLU A 164 -14.10 -1.72 9.85
CA GLU A 164 -15.56 -1.61 9.80
C GLU A 164 -16.13 -2.16 8.49
N ALA A 165 -15.42 -1.99 7.38
CA ALA A 165 -15.82 -2.54 6.08
C ALA A 165 -15.68 -4.06 6.01
N MET A 166 -14.64 -4.62 6.64
CA MET A 166 -14.50 -6.07 6.77
C MET A 166 -15.65 -6.68 7.60
N GLU A 167 -15.99 -6.02 8.70
CA GLU A 167 -17.11 -6.45 9.55
C GLU A 167 -18.46 -6.33 8.81
N GLU A 168 -18.65 -5.25 8.04
CA GLU A 168 -19.85 -5.08 7.23
C GLU A 168 -20.01 -6.19 6.20
N LEU A 169 -18.95 -6.54 5.45
CA LEU A 169 -18.98 -7.67 4.50
C LEU A 169 -19.35 -8.98 5.21
N LYS A 170 -18.76 -9.23 6.39
CA LYS A 170 -19.06 -10.43 7.19
C LYS A 170 -20.54 -10.49 7.60
N MET A 171 -21.03 -9.40 8.24
CA MET A 171 -22.42 -9.33 8.70
C MET A 171 -23.42 -9.45 7.54
N GLN A 172 -23.16 -8.78 6.41
CA GLN A 172 -24.02 -8.90 5.22
C GLN A 172 -24.06 -10.33 4.68
N SER A 173 -22.89 -11.00 4.61
CA SER A 173 -22.83 -12.40 4.15
C SER A 173 -23.60 -13.35 5.08
N GLU A 174 -23.48 -13.16 6.39
CA GLU A 174 -24.22 -13.93 7.39
C GLU A 174 -25.74 -13.70 7.32
N SER A 175 -26.16 -12.43 7.18
CA SER A 175 -27.60 -12.08 7.04
C SER A 175 -28.22 -12.71 5.79
N ILE A 176 -27.52 -12.62 4.64
CA ILE A 176 -27.98 -13.22 3.39
C ILE A 176 -28.11 -14.74 3.52
N ALA A 177 -27.14 -15.41 4.13
CA ALA A 177 -27.18 -16.87 4.35
C ALA A 177 -28.36 -17.31 5.23
N LYS A 178 -28.81 -16.44 6.13
CA LYS A 178 -29.97 -16.68 7.02
C LYS A 178 -31.30 -16.21 6.44
N GLY A 179 -31.31 -15.52 5.29
CA GLY A 179 -32.49 -14.87 4.72
C GLY A 179 -32.98 -13.65 5.52
N GLU A 180 -32.05 -13.00 6.25
CA GLU A 180 -32.32 -11.81 7.04
C GLU A 180 -32.07 -10.52 6.21
N GLU A 181 -32.60 -9.39 6.69
CA GLU A 181 -32.40 -8.09 6.06
C GLU A 181 -30.93 -7.65 6.14
N VAL A 182 -30.39 -7.16 5.01
CA VAL A 182 -29.02 -6.69 4.89
C VAL A 182 -28.91 -5.25 5.37
N LYS A 183 -28.00 -4.98 6.31
CA LYS A 183 -27.70 -3.62 6.80
C LYS A 183 -26.51 -3.03 6.05
N ILE A 184 -26.67 -1.80 5.55
CA ILE A 184 -25.67 -1.01 4.84
C ILE A 184 -25.22 0.13 5.78
N LYS A 185 -23.91 0.27 6.05
CA LYS A 185 -23.36 1.27 6.99
C LYS A 185 -22.14 2.00 6.46
N VAL A 186 -21.19 1.28 5.86
CA VAL A 186 -19.88 1.82 5.42
C VAL A 186 -19.92 2.21 3.95
N TYR A 187 -20.51 1.37 3.12
CA TYR A 187 -20.62 1.60 1.68
C TYR A 187 -21.99 2.21 1.32
N PRO A 188 -22.10 2.88 0.15
CA PRO A 188 -23.38 3.41 -0.32
C PRO A 188 -24.38 2.33 -0.73
N TYR A 189 -23.89 1.11 -1.00
CA TYR A 189 -24.68 -0.06 -1.41
C TYR A 189 -24.15 -1.31 -0.71
N GLN A 190 -24.98 -2.38 -0.71
CA GLN A 190 -24.56 -3.71 -0.29
C GLN A 190 -23.28 -4.10 -1.01
N ILE A 191 -22.26 -4.54 -0.25
CA ILE A 191 -21.00 -5.03 -0.81
C ILE A 191 -20.98 -6.56 -0.95
N ALA A 192 -21.63 -7.31 -0.06
CA ALA A 192 -21.70 -8.76 -0.16
C ALA A 192 -22.37 -9.17 -1.48
N TYR A 193 -21.69 -10.02 -2.26
CA TYR A 193 -22.12 -10.49 -3.59
C TYR A 193 -22.36 -9.37 -4.63
N ASN A 194 -21.63 -8.24 -4.50
CA ASN A 194 -21.79 -7.09 -5.38
C ASN A 194 -20.43 -6.47 -5.74
N LEU A 195 -20.41 -5.62 -6.76
CA LEU A 195 -19.25 -4.83 -7.20
C LEU A 195 -19.61 -3.34 -7.13
N LEU A 196 -18.73 -2.53 -6.56
CA LEU A 196 -18.92 -1.09 -6.50
C LEU A 196 -17.81 -0.41 -7.34
N PRO A 197 -18.10 0.08 -8.56
CA PRO A 197 -17.11 0.74 -9.42
C PRO A 197 -16.85 2.19 -8.99
N HIS A 198 -16.58 2.37 -7.70
CA HIS A 198 -16.43 3.66 -7.07
C HIS A 198 -15.62 3.52 -5.78
N ILE A 199 -14.42 4.11 -5.74
CA ILE A 199 -13.57 4.18 -4.56
C ILE A 199 -13.08 5.63 -4.38
N GLY A 200 -13.35 6.21 -3.22
CA GLY A 200 -13.08 7.61 -2.93
C GLY A 200 -14.16 8.56 -3.44
N SER A 201 -13.86 9.84 -3.55
CA SER A 201 -14.77 10.88 -4.07
C SER A 201 -14.67 10.99 -5.58
N PHE A 202 -15.78 11.32 -6.25
CA PHE A 202 -15.74 11.72 -7.66
C PHE A 202 -15.12 13.11 -7.81
N GLU A 203 -14.35 13.29 -8.87
CA GLU A 203 -13.77 14.56 -9.31
C GLU A 203 -14.52 15.11 -10.54
N GLU A 204 -14.30 16.39 -10.89
CA GLU A 204 -14.98 17.07 -11.99
C GLU A 204 -14.75 16.40 -13.36
N ASN A 205 -13.64 15.72 -13.54
CA ASN A 205 -13.29 15.01 -14.76
C ASN A 205 -13.97 13.64 -14.90
N GLY A 206 -14.83 13.25 -13.93
CA GLY A 206 -15.54 11.97 -13.90
C GLY A 206 -14.74 10.81 -13.34
N TYR A 207 -13.46 10.99 -13.01
CA TYR A 207 -12.66 10.00 -12.30
C TYR A 207 -12.91 10.06 -10.80
N THR A 208 -12.53 9.00 -10.10
CA THR A 208 -12.49 9.02 -8.64
C THR A 208 -11.13 9.46 -8.14
N SER A 209 -11.09 9.97 -6.90
CA SER A 209 -9.83 10.32 -6.24
C SER A 209 -8.86 9.14 -6.15
N GLU A 210 -9.36 7.89 -6.08
CA GLU A 210 -8.53 6.69 -6.09
C GLU A 210 -7.85 6.48 -7.45
N GLU A 211 -8.58 6.66 -8.54
CA GLU A 211 -8.08 6.55 -9.91
C GLU A 211 -7.02 7.63 -10.19
N MET A 212 -7.27 8.87 -9.72
CA MET A 212 -6.31 9.96 -9.87
C MET A 212 -5.02 9.74 -9.05
N LYS A 213 -5.10 9.07 -7.89
CA LYS A 213 -3.89 8.65 -7.16
C LYS A 213 -3.05 7.69 -7.99
N MET A 214 -3.65 6.67 -8.60
CA MET A 214 -2.92 5.72 -9.42
C MET A 214 -2.19 6.41 -10.58
N LEU A 215 -2.80 7.39 -11.23
CA LEU A 215 -2.15 8.19 -12.27
C LEU A 215 -0.97 9.01 -11.72
N ASN A 216 -1.26 9.86 -10.71
CA ASN A 216 -0.30 10.86 -10.25
C ASN A 216 0.86 10.25 -9.47
N GLU A 217 0.56 9.28 -8.59
CA GLU A 217 1.57 8.59 -7.80
C GLU A 217 2.49 7.73 -8.68
N THR A 218 1.96 7.04 -9.71
CA THR A 218 2.77 6.27 -10.66
C THR A 218 3.81 7.16 -11.34
N ARG A 219 3.40 8.32 -11.85
CA ARG A 219 4.32 9.26 -12.50
C ARG A 219 5.41 9.75 -11.54
N LYS A 220 5.03 10.12 -10.33
CA LYS A 220 5.96 10.60 -9.31
C LYS A 220 6.97 9.52 -8.91
N ILE A 221 6.52 8.29 -8.64
CA ILE A 221 7.37 7.18 -8.22
C ILE A 221 8.29 6.71 -9.36
N MET A 222 7.77 6.64 -10.59
CA MET A 222 8.56 6.22 -11.76
C MET A 222 9.48 7.33 -12.28
N GLY A 223 9.30 8.58 -11.82
CA GLY A 223 10.07 9.74 -12.28
C GLY A 223 9.82 10.06 -13.77
N ASP A 224 8.65 9.72 -14.31
CA ASP A 224 8.32 9.93 -15.72
C ASP A 224 6.87 10.44 -15.89
N ASP A 225 6.73 11.74 -16.06
CA ASP A 225 5.45 12.42 -16.30
C ASP A 225 4.80 12.08 -17.65
N LYS A 226 5.55 11.44 -18.57
CA LYS A 226 5.06 11.09 -19.90
C LYS A 226 4.29 9.78 -19.92
N ILE A 227 4.40 8.95 -18.89
CA ILE A 227 3.61 7.71 -18.81
C ILE A 227 2.12 8.07 -18.77
N ARG A 228 1.38 7.55 -19.75
CA ARG A 228 -0.08 7.70 -19.83
C ARG A 228 -0.72 6.60 -18.99
N VAL A 229 -1.38 6.97 -17.92
CA VAL A 229 -2.06 6.01 -17.02
C VAL A 229 -3.55 6.30 -17.02
N VAL A 230 -4.37 5.28 -17.15
CA VAL A 230 -5.80 5.32 -16.88
C VAL A 230 -6.18 4.15 -15.97
N ALA A 231 -6.92 4.46 -14.91
CA ALA A 231 -7.35 3.47 -13.93
C ALA A 231 -8.87 3.43 -13.85
N THR A 232 -9.42 2.24 -13.59
CA THR A 232 -10.80 2.05 -13.14
C THR A 232 -10.74 1.25 -11.85
N THR A 233 -11.26 1.81 -10.76
CA THR A 233 -11.15 1.19 -9.44
C THR A 233 -12.48 0.63 -8.95
N VAL A 234 -12.48 -0.66 -8.61
CA VAL A 234 -13.69 -1.38 -8.20
C VAL A 234 -13.50 -1.99 -6.81
N ARG A 235 -14.44 -1.74 -5.90
CA ARG A 235 -14.51 -2.44 -4.62
C ARG A 235 -15.21 -3.77 -4.82
N VAL A 236 -14.59 -4.85 -4.33
CA VAL A 236 -15.11 -6.22 -4.47
C VAL A 236 -15.32 -6.87 -3.10
N PRO A 237 -16.20 -7.90 -2.99
CA PRO A 237 -16.49 -8.57 -1.73
C PRO A 237 -15.40 -9.59 -1.37
N VAL A 238 -14.17 -9.12 -1.28
CA VAL A 238 -12.97 -9.86 -0.86
C VAL A 238 -12.44 -9.20 0.40
N TYR A 239 -12.10 -10.00 1.41
CA TYR A 239 -11.67 -9.45 2.70
C TYR A 239 -10.34 -8.73 2.62
N ARG A 240 -9.32 -9.36 2.02
CA ARG A 240 -7.95 -8.89 2.02
C ARG A 240 -7.27 -9.24 0.69
N ALA A 241 -6.21 -8.53 0.35
CA ALA A 241 -5.46 -8.52 -0.90
C ALA A 241 -6.22 -7.87 -2.07
N HIS A 242 -5.53 -6.96 -2.76
CA HIS A 242 -6.02 -6.33 -3.98
C HIS A 242 -5.54 -7.10 -5.20
N SER A 243 -6.37 -7.12 -6.23
CA SER A 243 -6.02 -7.68 -7.52
C SER A 243 -6.15 -6.63 -8.60
N GLU A 244 -5.36 -6.76 -9.68
CA GLU A 244 -5.36 -5.81 -10.80
C GLU A 244 -5.16 -6.55 -12.13
N VAL A 245 -5.92 -6.15 -13.14
CA VAL A 245 -5.58 -6.40 -14.53
C VAL A 245 -4.80 -5.19 -15.03
N VAL A 246 -3.56 -5.40 -15.44
CA VAL A 246 -2.66 -4.35 -15.92
C VAL A 246 -2.31 -4.61 -17.39
N HIS A 247 -2.75 -3.71 -18.27
CA HIS A 247 -2.36 -3.64 -19.65
C HIS A 247 -1.28 -2.58 -19.80
N ILE A 248 -0.20 -2.89 -20.49
CA ILE A 248 0.87 -1.93 -20.78
C ILE A 248 1.20 -1.90 -22.27
N GLU A 249 1.51 -0.71 -22.76
CA GLU A 249 2.17 -0.49 -24.04
C GLU A 249 3.62 -0.09 -23.77
N THR A 250 4.55 -0.84 -24.32
CA THR A 250 6.00 -0.63 -24.13
C THR A 250 6.62 0.12 -25.29
N LYS A 251 7.73 0.84 -25.07
CA LYS A 251 8.45 1.57 -26.14
C LYS A 251 9.12 0.64 -27.13
N LYS A 252 9.47 -0.59 -26.71
CA LYS A 252 10.05 -1.64 -27.54
C LYS A 252 9.37 -2.96 -27.22
N LYS A 253 9.19 -3.81 -28.21
CA LYS A 253 8.59 -5.13 -27.99
C LYS A 253 9.45 -5.97 -27.03
N ILE A 254 8.78 -6.68 -26.13
CA ILE A 254 9.37 -7.64 -25.20
C ILE A 254 8.54 -8.94 -25.25
N SER A 255 9.19 -10.10 -25.24
CA SER A 255 8.47 -11.37 -25.22
C SER A 255 7.91 -11.69 -23.83
N VAL A 256 6.86 -12.52 -23.79
CA VAL A 256 6.29 -13.04 -22.53
C VAL A 256 7.35 -13.77 -21.71
N GLN A 257 8.16 -14.62 -22.34
CA GLN A 257 9.24 -15.33 -21.66
C GLN A 257 10.23 -14.36 -21.01
N ARG A 258 10.72 -13.35 -21.75
CA ARG A 258 11.63 -12.35 -21.20
C ARG A 258 11.00 -11.57 -20.06
N THR A 259 9.72 -11.26 -20.16
CA THR A 259 8.97 -10.59 -19.08
C THR A 259 8.91 -11.45 -17.82
N GLN A 260 8.62 -12.75 -17.94
CA GLN A 260 8.63 -13.68 -16.81
C GLN A 260 10.03 -13.79 -16.15
N GLU A 261 11.09 -13.80 -16.95
CA GLU A 261 12.47 -13.85 -16.47
C GLU A 261 12.83 -12.62 -15.62
N ILE A 262 12.58 -11.42 -16.13
CA ILE A 262 12.91 -10.16 -15.42
C ILE A 262 12.05 -9.96 -14.18
N LEU A 263 10.77 -10.31 -14.24
CA LEU A 263 9.88 -10.27 -13.09
C LEU A 263 10.31 -11.25 -12.01
N SER A 264 10.68 -12.47 -12.38
CA SER A 264 11.12 -13.51 -11.43
C SER A 264 12.46 -13.16 -10.75
N ALA A 265 13.30 -12.37 -11.41
CA ALA A 265 14.57 -11.91 -10.86
C ALA A 265 14.45 -10.64 -10.01
N PHE A 266 13.31 -9.94 -10.07
CA PHE A 266 13.13 -8.66 -9.38
C PHE A 266 12.75 -8.85 -7.90
N PRO A 267 13.40 -8.12 -6.97
CA PRO A 267 13.10 -8.25 -5.55
C PRO A 267 11.63 -7.88 -5.24
N GLY A 268 11.02 -8.65 -4.34
CA GLY A 268 9.63 -8.41 -3.92
C GLY A 268 8.57 -8.95 -4.88
N ILE A 269 8.95 -9.52 -6.02
CA ILE A 269 8.01 -10.14 -6.97
C ILE A 269 8.08 -11.67 -6.88
N LYS A 270 6.91 -12.30 -6.97
CA LYS A 270 6.79 -13.75 -7.16
C LYS A 270 5.90 -14.05 -8.35
N VAL A 271 6.46 -14.64 -9.39
CA VAL A 271 5.72 -15.06 -10.58
C VAL A 271 5.03 -16.41 -10.30
N ILE A 272 3.72 -16.47 -10.53
CA ILE A 272 2.90 -17.69 -10.52
C ILE A 272 2.11 -17.68 -11.83
N ASP A 273 2.61 -18.39 -12.83
CA ASP A 273 2.06 -18.30 -14.19
C ASP A 273 2.17 -19.62 -14.93
N ASN A 274 1.31 -20.57 -14.59
CA ASN A 274 1.16 -21.84 -15.31
C ASN A 274 -0.32 -22.10 -15.62
N PRO A 275 -0.82 -21.53 -16.74
CA PRO A 275 -2.23 -21.67 -17.13
C PRO A 275 -2.67 -23.12 -17.35
N GLU A 276 -1.80 -24.01 -17.81
CA GLU A 276 -2.13 -25.43 -18.03
C GLU A 276 -2.47 -26.15 -16.75
N LYS A 277 -1.84 -25.76 -15.64
CA LYS A 277 -2.11 -26.28 -14.29
C LYS A 277 -3.09 -25.42 -13.49
N LEU A 278 -3.66 -24.39 -14.10
CA LEU A 278 -4.51 -23.40 -13.44
C LEU A 278 -3.82 -22.68 -12.27
N GLU A 279 -2.49 -22.51 -12.33
CA GLU A 279 -1.69 -21.83 -11.33
C GLU A 279 -1.55 -20.36 -11.72
N TYR A 280 -2.15 -19.47 -10.92
CA TYR A 280 -2.12 -18.02 -11.04
C TYR A 280 -2.35 -17.36 -9.68
N PRO A 281 -1.98 -16.07 -9.50
CA PRO A 281 -2.16 -15.39 -8.23
C PRO A 281 -3.64 -15.24 -7.84
N LEU A 282 -3.93 -15.48 -6.56
CA LEU A 282 -5.27 -15.31 -5.98
C LEU A 282 -5.19 -14.52 -4.67
N PRO A 283 -6.19 -13.68 -4.34
CA PRO A 283 -6.23 -12.94 -3.07
C PRO A 283 -6.05 -13.81 -1.83
N LEU A 284 -6.72 -14.98 -1.77
CA LEU A 284 -6.61 -15.91 -0.65
C LEU A 284 -5.18 -16.43 -0.41
N PHE A 285 -4.35 -16.50 -1.45
CA PHE A 285 -2.96 -16.95 -1.32
C PHE A 285 -2.00 -15.80 -1.05
N ALA A 286 -2.35 -14.60 -1.47
CA ALA A 286 -1.56 -13.39 -1.25
C ALA A 286 -1.75 -12.81 0.15
N GLU A 287 -2.88 -13.10 0.80
CA GLU A 287 -3.14 -12.66 2.17
C GLU A 287 -2.04 -13.11 3.13
N GLY A 288 -1.52 -12.14 3.91
CA GLY A 288 -0.44 -12.37 4.88
C GLY A 288 0.95 -12.58 4.26
N LYS A 289 1.11 -12.36 2.94
CA LYS A 289 2.40 -12.46 2.22
C LYS A 289 2.98 -11.09 1.92
N ASP A 290 4.31 -11.06 1.78
CA ASP A 290 5.07 -9.84 1.55
C ASP A 290 5.23 -9.51 0.05
N GLU A 291 5.14 -10.53 -0.80
CA GLU A 291 5.42 -10.42 -2.22
C GLU A 291 4.26 -9.80 -3.01
N VAL A 292 4.62 -9.16 -4.11
CA VAL A 292 3.71 -8.86 -5.22
C VAL A 292 3.69 -10.07 -6.15
N PHE A 293 2.54 -10.71 -6.26
CA PHE A 293 2.36 -11.88 -7.12
C PHE A 293 1.94 -11.44 -8.52
N VAL A 294 2.63 -11.95 -9.54
CA VAL A 294 2.33 -11.65 -10.96
C VAL A 294 2.11 -12.95 -11.71
N GLY A 295 1.08 -12.97 -12.54
CA GLY A 295 0.79 -14.11 -13.42
C GLY A 295 -0.15 -13.71 -14.55
N ARG A 296 -0.63 -14.71 -15.31
CA ARG A 296 -1.44 -14.47 -16.50
C ARG A 296 -0.77 -13.51 -17.49
N ILE A 297 0.58 -13.59 -17.57
CA ILE A 297 1.41 -12.76 -18.44
C ILE A 297 1.22 -13.23 -19.88
N ARG A 298 0.80 -12.33 -20.76
CA ARG A 298 0.52 -12.62 -22.15
C ARG A 298 0.67 -11.38 -23.03
N GLU A 299 0.82 -11.58 -24.33
CA GLU A 299 0.77 -10.47 -25.29
C GLU A 299 -0.63 -9.86 -25.30
N ASP A 300 -0.70 -8.54 -25.43
CA ASP A 300 -1.95 -7.84 -25.76
C ASP A 300 -2.13 -7.88 -27.27
N ILE A 301 -3.07 -8.69 -27.72
CA ILE A 301 -3.34 -8.90 -29.16
C ILE A 301 -3.94 -7.68 -29.86
N SER A 302 -4.28 -6.63 -29.10
CA SER A 302 -4.90 -5.41 -29.62
C SER A 302 -3.89 -4.31 -29.94
N THR A 303 -2.61 -4.49 -29.57
CA THR A 303 -1.54 -3.51 -29.82
C THR A 303 -0.22 -4.21 -30.13
N GLU A 304 0.67 -3.54 -30.89
CA GLU A 304 1.92 -4.13 -31.38
C GLU A 304 2.91 -4.47 -30.25
N ASN A 305 3.03 -3.60 -29.27
CA ASN A 305 4.01 -3.72 -28.18
C ASN A 305 3.32 -3.87 -26.80
N GLY A 306 2.18 -4.56 -26.77
CA GLY A 306 1.39 -4.68 -25.56
C GLY A 306 1.63 -5.96 -24.78
N LEU A 307 1.53 -5.85 -23.46
CA LEU A 307 1.47 -6.95 -22.51
C LEU A 307 0.28 -6.79 -21.57
N VAL A 308 -0.27 -7.91 -21.14
CA VAL A 308 -1.30 -7.98 -20.09
C VAL A 308 -0.83 -8.89 -18.99
N MET A 309 -1.01 -8.46 -17.74
CA MET A 309 -0.69 -9.26 -16.56
C MET A 309 -1.77 -9.14 -15.48
N TRP A 310 -1.80 -10.13 -14.62
CA TRP A 310 -2.61 -10.14 -13.39
C TRP A 310 -1.70 -9.98 -12.20
N VAL A 311 -1.94 -8.97 -11.37
CA VAL A 311 -1.12 -8.61 -10.22
C VAL A 311 -1.97 -8.71 -8.96
N VAL A 312 -1.45 -9.36 -7.93
CA VAL A 312 -2.13 -9.52 -6.64
C VAL A 312 -1.13 -9.27 -5.52
N SER A 313 -1.52 -8.48 -4.52
CA SER A 313 -0.71 -8.28 -3.32
C SER A 313 -1.59 -8.00 -2.09
N ASP A 314 -1.06 -8.32 -0.92
CA ASP A 314 -1.71 -7.95 0.34
C ASP A 314 -1.63 -6.44 0.55
N ASN A 315 -2.80 -5.80 0.47
CA ASN A 315 -2.94 -4.34 0.56
C ASN A 315 -2.62 -3.77 1.95
N LEU A 316 -2.69 -4.58 3.00
CA LEU A 316 -2.29 -4.17 4.36
C LEU A 316 -0.79 -4.37 4.59
N ARG A 317 -0.16 -5.36 3.92
CA ARG A 317 1.29 -5.61 4.01
C ARG A 317 2.04 -4.77 2.97
N LYS A 318 2.35 -5.34 1.80
CA LYS A 318 3.13 -4.61 0.78
C LYS A 318 2.42 -3.32 0.35
N GLY A 319 1.10 -3.33 0.26
CA GLY A 319 0.32 -2.14 -0.08
C GLY A 319 0.33 -1.01 0.97
N ALA A 320 0.81 -1.26 2.21
CA ALA A 320 0.77 -0.26 3.28
C ALA A 320 1.89 -0.47 4.32
N ALA A 321 1.64 -1.31 5.33
CA ALA A 321 2.47 -1.43 6.52
C ALA A 321 3.89 -1.94 6.21
N LEU A 322 4.02 -2.95 5.35
CA LEU A 322 5.32 -3.48 4.96
C LEU A 322 6.14 -2.45 4.19
N ASN A 323 5.55 -1.77 3.22
CA ASN A 323 6.26 -0.74 2.46
C ASN A 323 6.76 0.38 3.37
N ALA A 324 5.95 0.80 4.35
CA ALA A 324 6.37 1.81 5.34
C ALA A 324 7.52 1.32 6.23
N VAL A 325 7.50 0.05 6.68
CA VAL A 325 8.60 -0.55 7.45
C VAL A 325 9.86 -0.69 6.59
N GLN A 326 9.74 -1.12 5.33
CA GLN A 326 10.86 -1.20 4.39
C GLN A 326 11.49 0.18 4.12
N ILE A 327 10.68 1.24 4.02
CA ILE A 327 11.19 2.62 3.94
C ILE A 327 12.03 2.93 5.19
N ALA A 328 11.54 2.61 6.39
CA ALA A 328 12.27 2.83 7.62
C ALA A 328 13.57 1.99 7.70
N GLU A 329 13.56 0.76 7.19
CA GLU A 329 14.75 -0.08 7.05
C GLU A 329 15.80 0.57 6.13
N GLN A 330 15.37 1.08 4.96
CA GLN A 330 16.26 1.77 4.01
C GLN A 330 16.87 3.05 4.60
N ILE A 331 16.11 3.80 5.41
CA ILE A 331 16.62 4.98 6.14
C ILE A 331 17.76 4.57 7.08
N ILE A 332 17.58 3.47 7.81
CA ILE A 332 18.58 2.94 8.75
C ILE A 332 19.80 2.41 8.01
N GLU A 333 19.61 1.58 7.00
CA GLU A 333 20.68 0.95 6.22
C GLU A 333 21.55 1.96 5.49
N ARG A 334 20.95 3.05 5.01
CA ARG A 334 21.64 4.12 4.27
C ARG A 334 22.07 5.28 5.15
N GLU A 335 21.83 5.21 6.46
CA GLU A 335 22.17 6.24 7.44
C GLU A 335 21.59 7.65 7.10
N LEU A 336 20.37 7.68 6.56
CA LEU A 336 19.68 8.90 6.15
C LEU A 336 18.91 9.53 7.32
N TYR A 337 19.62 9.90 8.37
CA TYR A 337 19.06 10.62 9.53
C TYR A 337 19.03 12.12 9.30
N ILE A 338 18.12 12.85 9.99
CA ILE A 338 18.06 14.32 10.03
C ILE A 338 18.73 14.87 11.28
#